data_d43f47c12511e9c523ac28e4b8f83212
#
_entry.id   d43f47c12511e9c523ac28e4b8f83212
#
_cell.length_a   1.000
_cell.length_b   1.000
_cell.length_c   1.000
_cell.angle_alpha   90.00
_cell.angle_beta   90.00
_cell.angle_gamma   90.00
#
_symmetry.space_group_name_H-M   'P 1'
#
loop_
_entity.id
_entity.type
_entity.pdbx_description
1 polymer ?
#
loop_
_entity_poly.entity_id
_entity_poly.type
_entity_poly.pdbx_seq_one_letter_code
_entity_poly.pdbx_strand_id
1 'polypeptide(L)'
;MPLGANFPTDPYVVIDPVDRWYPGATELDETTANKLIPPLVAEIRKGVHGWRLAGYPGVSQTSRDLLTHWFLTPHVMTNSNGEQYEFNYYFAQREAVETAVWLYEHEQARDPYSLMRYDASGLVGTGMFRANWPRYVFKLATGAGKTKVLSLLITWSYFHKLYEA
;
A
#
# COMPACT_ATOMS: atom_id res chain seq x y z
N MET A 1 11.17 27.16 -4.33
CA MET A 1 10.05 27.03 -5.26
C MET A 1 8.80 26.80 -4.43
N PRO A 2 7.72 27.57 -4.59
CA PRO A 2 6.47 27.18 -3.99
C PRO A 2 6.04 25.86 -4.62
N LEU A 3 5.86 24.84 -3.83
CA LEU A 3 5.23 23.59 -4.23
C LEU A 3 3.85 23.97 -4.76
N GLY A 4 3.70 23.91 -6.08
CA GLY A 4 2.47 24.28 -6.76
C GLY A 4 1.29 23.49 -6.19
N ALA A 5 0.24 24.18 -5.97
CA ALA A 5 -0.88 23.93 -5.12
C ALA A 5 -1.86 22.83 -5.53
N ASN A 6 -1.44 21.66 -5.96
CA ASN A 6 -2.40 20.61 -6.33
C ASN A 6 -2.08 19.24 -5.70
N PHE A 7 -1.60 19.24 -4.46
CA PHE A 7 -1.67 17.98 -3.70
C PHE A 7 -3.13 17.74 -3.29
N PRO A 8 -3.70 16.57 -3.57
CA PRO A 8 -5.03 16.23 -3.12
C PRO A 8 -5.07 16.34 -1.59
N THR A 9 -6.11 16.96 -1.06
CA THR A 9 -6.36 17.06 0.39
C THR A 9 -6.61 15.68 0.99
N ASP A 10 -7.13 14.74 0.20
CA ASP A 10 -7.30 13.35 0.56
C ASP A 10 -6.11 12.51 0.02
N PRO A 11 -5.25 11.98 0.91
CA PRO A 11 -4.12 11.16 0.50
C PRO A 11 -4.51 9.82 -0.13
N TYR A 12 -5.77 9.41 0.01
CA TYR A 12 -6.28 8.15 -0.56
C TYR A 12 -6.71 8.27 -2.01
N VAL A 13 -6.83 9.47 -2.54
CA VAL A 13 -7.14 9.68 -3.96
C VAL A 13 -6.03 9.07 -4.82
N VAL A 14 -6.44 8.23 -5.76
CA VAL A 14 -5.53 7.70 -6.79
C VAL A 14 -5.42 8.76 -7.88
N ILE A 15 -4.25 9.34 -7.99
CA ILE A 15 -3.91 10.30 -9.05
C ILE A 15 -3.09 9.61 -10.13
N ASP A 16 -3.07 10.21 -11.31
CA ASP A 16 -2.22 9.74 -12.41
C ASP A 16 -0.76 9.60 -11.92
N PRO A 17 -0.06 8.51 -12.27
CA PRO A 17 1.31 8.30 -11.85
C PRO A 17 2.25 9.43 -12.23
N VAL A 18 2.09 10.05 -13.40
CA VAL A 18 2.91 11.18 -13.83
C VAL A 18 2.69 12.37 -12.91
N ASP A 19 1.43 12.73 -12.64
CA ASP A 19 1.08 13.85 -11.75
C ASP A 19 1.57 13.62 -10.32
N ARG A 20 1.56 12.36 -9.88
CA ARG A 20 2.02 11.99 -8.54
C ARG A 20 3.53 12.08 -8.37
N TRP A 21 4.28 11.56 -9.34
CA TRP A 21 5.74 11.46 -9.25
C TRP A 21 6.44 12.72 -9.76
N TYR A 22 5.81 13.43 -10.69
CA TYR A 22 6.35 14.62 -11.34
C TYR A 22 5.31 15.74 -11.40
N PRO A 23 4.83 16.23 -10.23
CA PRO A 23 3.78 17.24 -10.20
C PRO A 23 4.24 18.52 -10.93
N GLY A 24 3.47 18.96 -11.91
CA GLY A 24 3.75 20.15 -12.72
C GLY A 24 4.76 19.94 -13.84
N ALA A 25 5.13 18.71 -14.16
CA ALA A 25 5.95 18.42 -15.34
C ALA A 25 5.08 18.51 -16.61
N THR A 26 5.22 19.59 -17.36
CA THR A 26 4.53 19.81 -18.65
C THR A 26 5.28 19.23 -19.85
N GLU A 27 6.50 18.71 -19.66
CA GLU A 27 7.43 18.35 -20.76
C GLU A 27 7.97 16.92 -20.67
N LEU A 28 7.46 16.08 -19.76
CA LEU A 28 7.85 14.66 -19.76
C LEU A 28 7.11 13.95 -20.89
N ASP A 29 7.85 13.49 -21.88
CA ASP A 29 7.28 12.56 -22.85
C ASP A 29 6.86 11.26 -22.15
N GLU A 30 5.82 10.62 -22.67
CA GLU A 30 5.23 9.41 -22.11
C GLU A 30 6.27 8.28 -21.96
N THR A 31 7.22 8.20 -22.85
CA THR A 31 8.29 7.18 -22.85
C THR A 31 9.26 7.39 -21.69
N THR A 32 9.62 8.64 -21.42
CA THR A 32 10.51 9.00 -20.31
C THR A 32 9.79 8.86 -18.96
N ALA A 33 8.55 9.29 -18.89
CA ALA A 33 7.73 9.15 -17.70
C ALA A 33 7.59 7.67 -17.29
N ASN A 34 7.25 6.79 -18.22
CA ASN A 34 7.10 5.35 -17.97
C ASN A 34 8.39 4.67 -17.50
N LYS A 35 9.56 5.16 -17.89
CA LYS A 35 10.86 4.63 -17.41
C LYS A 35 11.19 5.07 -15.98
N LEU A 36 10.67 6.20 -15.55
CA LEU A 36 10.99 6.81 -14.26
C LEU A 36 9.98 6.42 -13.17
N ILE A 37 8.75 6.06 -13.55
CA ILE A 37 7.74 5.60 -12.60
C ILE A 37 8.06 4.15 -12.18
N PRO A 38 8.07 3.86 -10.88
CA PRO A 38 8.28 2.48 -10.43
C PRO A 38 7.22 1.56 -11.04
N PRO A 39 7.63 0.48 -11.74
CA PRO A 39 6.69 -0.49 -12.27
C PRO A 39 5.85 -1.09 -11.14
N LEU A 40 4.67 -1.58 -11.45
CA LEU A 40 3.70 -2.20 -10.55
C LEU A 40 2.96 -1.23 -9.62
N VAL A 41 3.56 -0.12 -9.18
CA VAL A 41 3.00 0.75 -8.13
C VAL A 41 1.67 1.35 -8.53
N ALA A 42 1.54 1.84 -9.76
CA ALA A 42 0.32 2.50 -10.23
C ALA A 42 -0.89 1.56 -10.21
N GLU A 43 -0.77 0.39 -10.82
CA GLU A 43 -1.85 -0.58 -10.92
C GLU A 43 -2.20 -1.23 -9.56
N ILE A 44 -1.18 -1.53 -8.74
CA ILE A 44 -1.39 -2.04 -7.38
C ILE A 44 -2.16 -1.02 -6.54
N ARG A 45 -1.76 0.27 -6.57
CA ARG A 45 -2.48 1.31 -5.82
C ARG A 45 -3.93 1.46 -6.25
N LYS A 46 -4.18 1.42 -7.56
CA LYS A 46 -5.54 1.46 -8.11
C LYS A 46 -6.37 0.28 -7.63
N GLY A 47 -5.80 -0.93 -7.67
CA GLY A 47 -6.44 -2.13 -7.17
C GLY A 47 -6.75 -2.06 -5.68
N VAL A 48 -5.77 -1.71 -4.85
CA VAL A 48 -5.94 -1.55 -3.40
C VAL A 48 -6.97 -0.48 -3.04
N HIS A 49 -6.99 0.63 -3.79
CA HIS A 49 -7.99 1.68 -3.58
C HIS A 49 -9.41 1.17 -3.83
N GLY A 50 -9.66 0.52 -4.97
CA GLY A 50 -10.97 -0.06 -5.29
C GLY A 50 -11.39 -1.12 -4.28
N TRP A 51 -10.47 -2.00 -3.88
CA TRP A 51 -10.70 -3.04 -2.88
C TRP A 51 -11.04 -2.48 -1.49
N ARG A 52 -10.37 -1.42 -1.06
CA ARG A 52 -10.67 -0.68 0.17
C ARG A 52 -12.09 -0.11 0.15
N LEU A 53 -12.47 0.57 -0.94
CA LEU A 53 -13.79 1.15 -1.10
C LEU A 53 -14.91 0.09 -1.11
N ALA A 54 -14.60 -1.11 -1.59
CA ALA A 54 -15.52 -2.25 -1.58
C ALA A 54 -15.61 -2.97 -0.23
N GLY A 55 -14.88 -2.53 0.81
CA GLY A 55 -14.93 -3.13 2.16
C GLY A 55 -14.15 -4.43 2.29
N TYR A 56 -13.00 -4.54 1.62
CA TYR A 56 -12.07 -5.66 1.71
C TYR A 56 -12.68 -7.03 1.32
N PRO A 57 -13.33 -7.18 0.16
CA PRO A 57 -13.86 -8.47 -0.26
C PRO A 57 -12.76 -9.50 -0.54
N GLY A 58 -13.08 -10.79 -0.42
CA GLY A 58 -12.20 -11.89 -0.84
C GLY A 58 -10.98 -12.14 0.06
N VAL A 59 -10.98 -11.64 1.29
CA VAL A 59 -9.98 -11.99 2.31
C VAL A 59 -10.62 -12.81 3.42
N SER A 60 -9.78 -13.46 4.22
CA SER A 60 -10.19 -14.20 5.42
C SER A 60 -10.92 -13.31 6.42
N GLN A 61 -11.73 -13.93 7.29
CA GLN A 61 -12.40 -13.20 8.37
C GLN A 61 -11.39 -12.53 9.30
N THR A 62 -10.30 -13.22 9.63
CA THR A 62 -9.20 -12.69 10.44
C THR A 62 -8.61 -11.42 9.84
N SER A 63 -8.31 -11.42 8.55
CA SER A 63 -7.75 -10.25 7.87
C SER A 63 -8.74 -9.09 7.84
N ARG A 64 -10.01 -9.37 7.57
CA ARG A 64 -11.07 -8.35 7.57
C ARG A 64 -11.23 -7.72 8.95
N ASP A 65 -11.24 -8.51 10.00
CA ASP A 65 -11.40 -8.01 11.39
C ASP A 65 -10.20 -7.14 11.79
N LEU A 66 -8.98 -7.58 11.47
CA LEU A 66 -7.77 -6.80 11.74
C LEU A 66 -7.75 -5.47 10.97
N LEU A 67 -8.05 -5.48 9.67
CA LEU A 67 -8.09 -4.26 8.85
C LEU A 67 -9.17 -3.30 9.35
N THR A 68 -10.34 -3.83 9.71
CA THR A 68 -11.45 -3.04 10.27
C THR A 68 -11.06 -2.44 11.61
N HIS A 69 -10.50 -3.25 12.50
CA HIS A 69 -10.03 -2.78 13.80
C HIS A 69 -8.99 -1.67 13.65
N TRP A 70 -7.98 -1.86 12.82
CA TRP A 70 -6.89 -0.89 12.71
C TRP A 70 -7.27 0.40 12.00
N PHE A 71 -8.08 0.33 10.95
CA PHE A 71 -8.25 1.44 10.01
C PHE A 71 -9.66 2.02 9.93
N LEU A 72 -10.66 1.35 10.47
CA LEU A 72 -12.04 1.79 10.42
C LEU A 72 -12.63 2.02 11.82
N THR A 73 -12.02 1.45 12.87
CA THR A 73 -12.45 1.67 14.24
C THR A 73 -11.69 2.86 14.83
N PRO A 74 -12.37 3.85 15.43
CA PRO A 74 -11.71 4.97 16.11
C PRO A 74 -10.85 4.48 17.28
N HIS A 75 -9.62 4.97 17.38
CA HIS A 75 -8.71 4.68 18.48
C HIS A 75 -8.50 5.92 19.32
N VAL A 76 -8.98 5.91 20.56
CA VAL A 76 -8.76 6.99 21.51
C VAL A 76 -7.57 6.65 22.39
N MET A 77 -6.58 7.52 22.40
CA MET A 77 -5.36 7.42 23.21
C MET A 77 -5.36 8.53 24.25
N THR A 78 -4.66 8.29 25.35
CA THR A 78 -4.46 9.31 26.39
C THR A 78 -2.98 9.69 26.43
N ASN A 79 -2.68 10.98 26.35
CA ASN A 79 -1.31 11.46 26.46
C ASN A 79 -0.82 11.50 27.92
N SER A 80 0.45 11.86 28.13
CA SER A 80 1.05 11.95 29.47
C SER A 80 0.38 12.99 30.38
N ASN A 81 -0.37 13.94 29.83
CA ASN A 81 -1.10 14.97 30.55
C ASN A 81 -2.55 14.57 30.89
N GLY A 82 -2.96 13.34 30.53
CA GLY A 82 -4.33 12.85 30.75
C GLY A 82 -5.33 13.32 29.68
N GLU A 83 -4.92 14.00 28.62
CA GLU A 83 -5.79 14.45 27.54
C GLU A 83 -6.02 13.31 26.54
N GLN A 84 -7.27 13.16 26.13
CA GLN A 84 -7.64 12.18 25.10
C GLN A 84 -7.48 12.77 23.71
N TYR A 85 -6.94 11.96 22.80
CA TYR A 85 -6.84 12.30 21.39
C TYR A 85 -7.12 11.09 20.52
N GLU A 86 -7.64 11.33 19.31
CA GLU A 86 -7.83 10.27 18.33
C GLU A 86 -6.50 9.92 17.66
N PHE A 87 -6.15 8.63 17.68
CA PHE A 87 -4.98 8.12 16.99
C PHE A 87 -5.38 7.61 15.62
N ASN A 88 -4.74 8.15 14.59
CA ASN A 88 -4.91 7.71 13.21
C ASN A 88 -3.59 7.25 12.62
N TYR A 89 -3.63 6.12 11.89
CA TYR A 89 -2.47 5.68 11.13
C TYR A 89 -2.20 6.63 9.96
N TYR A 90 -0.94 6.87 9.66
CA TYR A 90 -0.57 7.60 8.46
C TYR A 90 -1.00 6.84 7.21
N PHE A 91 -1.35 7.58 6.17
CA PHE A 91 -1.70 7.01 4.86
C PHE A 91 -0.73 5.92 4.39
N ALA A 92 0.59 6.21 4.42
CA ALA A 92 1.60 5.26 3.98
C ALA A 92 1.66 3.97 4.81
N GLN A 93 1.34 4.03 6.11
CA GLN A 93 1.28 2.85 6.97
C GLN A 93 0.08 1.97 6.62
N ARG A 94 -1.09 2.57 6.50
CA ARG A 94 -2.30 1.87 6.12
C ARG A 94 -2.16 1.25 4.73
N GLU A 95 -1.75 2.03 3.74
CA GLU A 95 -1.62 1.55 2.37
C GLU A 95 -0.60 0.42 2.25
N ALA A 96 0.51 0.45 2.97
CA ALA A 96 1.50 -0.63 2.97
C ALA A 96 0.92 -1.94 3.52
N VAL A 97 0.19 -1.89 4.64
CA VAL A 97 -0.46 -3.07 5.22
C VAL A 97 -1.57 -3.59 4.31
N GLU A 98 -2.44 -2.72 3.83
CA GLU A 98 -3.51 -3.08 2.90
C GLU A 98 -2.96 -3.71 1.62
N THR A 99 -1.88 -3.17 1.07
CA THR A 99 -1.21 -3.72 -0.13
C THR A 99 -0.67 -5.13 0.13
N ALA A 100 -0.05 -5.37 1.28
CA ALA A 100 0.47 -6.70 1.61
C ALA A 100 -0.65 -7.74 1.70
N VAL A 101 -1.73 -7.41 2.41
CA VAL A 101 -2.89 -8.30 2.55
C VAL A 101 -3.58 -8.52 1.20
N TRP A 102 -3.79 -7.46 0.44
CA TRP A 102 -4.41 -7.52 -0.88
C TRP A 102 -3.62 -8.40 -1.85
N LEU A 103 -2.32 -8.20 -1.96
CA LEU A 103 -1.46 -9.04 -2.82
C LEU A 103 -1.45 -10.49 -2.38
N TYR A 104 -1.38 -10.74 -1.08
CA TYR A 104 -1.22 -12.10 -0.55
C TYR A 104 -2.51 -12.91 -0.56
N GLU A 105 -3.62 -12.33 -0.08
CA GLU A 105 -4.89 -13.05 0.07
C GLU A 105 -5.83 -12.82 -1.11
N HIS A 106 -6.14 -11.57 -1.45
CA HIS A 106 -7.13 -11.25 -2.47
C HIS A 106 -6.65 -11.61 -3.87
N GLU A 107 -5.46 -11.13 -4.23
CA GLU A 107 -4.88 -11.35 -5.56
C GLU A 107 -4.08 -12.64 -5.67
N GLN A 108 -3.73 -13.25 -4.54
CA GLN A 108 -2.87 -14.42 -4.46
C GLN A 108 -1.57 -14.30 -5.26
N ALA A 109 -1.05 -13.09 -5.34
CA ALA A 109 0.16 -12.75 -6.08
C ALA A 109 1.41 -13.15 -5.29
N ARG A 110 1.56 -14.45 -5.04
CA ARG A 110 2.60 -15.03 -4.17
C ARG A 110 3.86 -15.43 -4.92
N ASP A 111 3.87 -15.28 -6.20
CA ASP A 111 5.01 -15.59 -7.07
C ASP A 111 5.30 -14.41 -8.04
N PRO A 112 6.50 -14.38 -8.64
CA PRO A 112 6.90 -13.29 -9.52
C PRO A 112 6.03 -13.14 -10.75
N TYR A 113 5.54 -14.25 -11.32
CA TYR A 113 4.69 -14.20 -12.51
C TYR A 113 3.35 -13.55 -12.23
N SER A 114 2.76 -13.87 -11.07
CA SER A 114 1.51 -13.26 -10.61
C SER A 114 1.66 -11.74 -10.40
N LEU A 115 2.85 -11.27 -10.00
CA LEU A 115 3.13 -9.85 -9.84
C LEU A 115 3.33 -9.12 -11.18
N MET A 116 3.81 -9.80 -12.22
CA MET A 116 4.03 -9.20 -13.54
C MET A 116 2.75 -8.68 -14.20
N ARG A 117 1.57 -9.20 -13.83
CA ARG A 117 0.29 -8.69 -14.34
C ARG A 117 0.02 -7.22 -13.98
N TYR A 118 0.71 -6.68 -12.99
CA TYR A 118 0.62 -5.27 -12.61
C TYR A 118 1.70 -4.40 -13.25
N ASP A 119 2.58 -4.98 -14.07
CA ASP A 119 3.63 -4.24 -14.75
C ASP A 119 3.10 -3.56 -16.02
N ALA A 120 2.65 -2.32 -15.87
CA ALA A 120 2.25 -1.49 -16.99
C ALA A 120 3.42 -1.08 -17.91
N SER A 121 4.66 -1.18 -17.42
CA SER A 121 5.85 -0.76 -18.18
C SER A 121 6.38 -1.82 -19.14
N GLY A 122 6.10 -3.11 -18.88
CA GLY A 122 6.68 -4.23 -19.58
C GLY A 122 8.18 -4.43 -19.35
N LEU A 123 8.77 -3.72 -18.38
CA LEU A 123 10.21 -3.73 -18.11
C LEU A 123 10.62 -4.76 -17.05
N VAL A 124 9.68 -5.32 -16.33
CA VAL A 124 9.94 -6.30 -15.27
C VAL A 124 10.11 -7.69 -15.88
N GLY A 125 11.33 -8.18 -15.88
CA GLY A 125 11.66 -9.52 -16.39
C GLY A 125 11.57 -10.59 -15.30
N THR A 126 11.17 -11.80 -15.68
CA THR A 126 11.08 -12.98 -14.77
C THR A 126 12.39 -13.34 -14.08
N GLY A 127 13.53 -13.03 -14.71
CA GLY A 127 14.86 -13.29 -14.14
C GLY A 127 15.24 -12.39 -12.95
N MET A 128 14.48 -11.36 -12.66
CA MET A 128 14.70 -10.46 -11.52
C MET A 128 14.28 -11.09 -10.18
N PHE A 129 13.56 -12.19 -10.20
CA PHE A 129 12.98 -12.80 -9.00
C PHE A 129 13.47 -14.25 -8.85
N ARG A 130 13.79 -14.61 -7.60
CA ARG A 130 14.02 -16.02 -7.26
C ARG A 130 12.68 -16.68 -6.99
N ALA A 131 12.39 -17.80 -7.65
CA ALA A 131 11.19 -18.58 -7.46
C ALA A 131 11.00 -19.05 -6.00
N ASN A 132 9.75 -19.26 -5.60
CA ASN A 132 9.26 -20.00 -4.43
C ASN A 132 9.02 -19.25 -3.11
N TRP A 133 9.26 -17.94 -3.01
CA TRP A 133 8.90 -17.20 -1.79
C TRP A 133 8.24 -15.87 -2.14
N PRO A 134 7.06 -15.55 -1.59
CA PRO A 134 6.47 -14.23 -1.74
C PRO A 134 7.38 -13.20 -1.08
N ARG A 135 7.85 -12.23 -1.86
CA ARG A 135 8.72 -11.16 -1.39
C ARG A 135 8.16 -9.83 -1.86
N TYR A 136 7.69 -9.06 -0.91
CA TYR A 136 7.24 -7.70 -1.16
C TYR A 136 8.21 -6.72 -0.49
N VAL A 137 8.60 -5.69 -1.20
CA VAL A 137 9.48 -4.63 -0.67
C VAL A 137 8.70 -3.33 -0.62
N PHE A 138 8.50 -2.82 0.59
CA PHE A 138 7.87 -1.53 0.82
C PHE A 138 8.91 -0.48 1.13
N LYS A 139 9.05 0.51 0.25
CA LYS A 139 9.97 1.63 0.45
C LYS A 139 9.20 2.82 0.99
N LEU A 140 9.43 3.14 2.26
CA LEU A 140 8.85 4.28 2.94
C LEU A 140 9.93 5.28 3.34
N ALA A 141 9.59 6.56 3.35
CA ALA A 141 10.46 7.61 3.81
C ALA A 141 10.93 7.39 5.26
N THR A 142 12.07 8.00 5.62
CA THR A 142 12.50 8.04 7.02
C THR A 142 11.47 8.80 7.85
N GLY A 143 11.15 8.30 9.02
CA GLY A 143 10.13 8.90 9.89
C GLY A 143 8.68 8.50 9.57
N ALA A 144 8.39 7.81 8.46
CA ALA A 144 7.04 7.37 8.10
C ALA A 144 6.47 6.23 8.97
N GLY A 145 7.16 5.83 10.02
CA GLY A 145 6.69 4.80 10.95
C GLY A 145 6.79 3.36 10.43
N LYS A 146 7.88 3.02 9.74
CA LYS A 146 8.15 1.66 9.24
C LYS A 146 7.98 0.57 10.29
N THR A 147 8.41 0.83 11.53
CA THR A 147 8.26 -0.12 12.65
C THR A 147 6.81 -0.44 12.95
N LYS A 148 5.91 0.54 12.82
CA LYS A 148 4.47 0.32 12.98
C LYS A 148 3.93 -0.59 11.88
N VAL A 149 4.30 -0.36 10.63
CA VAL A 149 3.93 -1.24 9.51
C VAL A 149 4.40 -2.66 9.76
N LEU A 150 5.65 -2.82 10.18
CA LEU A 150 6.22 -4.14 10.50
C LEU A 150 5.44 -4.83 11.62
N SER A 151 5.10 -4.11 12.70
CA SER A 151 4.33 -4.69 13.81
C SER A 151 2.94 -5.14 13.37
N LEU A 152 2.25 -4.37 12.54
CA LEU A 152 0.94 -4.75 12.00
C LEU A 152 1.03 -5.99 11.10
N LEU A 153 2.04 -6.04 10.22
CA LEU A 153 2.25 -7.20 9.34
C LEU A 153 2.64 -8.47 10.11
N ILE A 154 3.44 -8.36 11.16
CA ILE A 154 3.75 -9.50 12.06
C ILE A 154 2.47 -9.98 12.74
N THR A 155 1.68 -9.06 13.29
CA THR A 155 0.40 -9.39 13.93
C THR A 155 -0.55 -10.08 12.96
N TRP A 156 -0.72 -9.52 11.76
CA TRP A 156 -1.53 -10.12 10.72
C TRP A 156 -1.04 -11.52 10.35
N SER A 157 0.25 -11.68 10.06
CA SER A 157 0.83 -12.96 9.68
C SER A 157 0.66 -14.03 10.78
N TYR A 158 0.79 -13.64 12.05
CA TYR A 158 0.60 -14.54 13.19
C TYR A 158 -0.85 -15.02 13.28
N PHE A 159 -1.81 -14.10 13.30
CA PHE A 159 -3.23 -14.46 13.44
C PHE A 159 -3.78 -15.16 12.20
N HIS A 160 -3.38 -14.73 11.02
CA HIS A 160 -3.75 -15.41 9.78
C HIS A 160 -3.26 -16.86 9.78
N LYS A 161 -2.01 -17.10 10.18
CA LYS A 161 -1.48 -18.46 10.28
C LYS A 161 -2.19 -19.28 11.37
N LEU A 162 -2.60 -18.65 12.47
CA LEU A 162 -3.24 -19.34 13.58
C LEU A 162 -4.67 -19.78 13.26
N TYR A 163 -5.43 -18.99 12.53
CA TYR A 163 -6.86 -19.19 12.34
C TYR A 163 -7.28 -19.61 10.94
N GLU A 164 -6.43 -19.37 9.92
CA GLU A 164 -6.79 -19.59 8.53
C GLU A 164 -5.88 -20.62 7.81
N ALA A 165 -4.84 -21.12 8.45
CA ALA A 165 -3.91 -22.12 7.88
C ALA A 165 -4.38 -23.57 8.07
#